data_608777f0212e19bb18cab0b1c89e5bb6
#
_entry.id   608777f0212e19bb18cab0b1c89e5bb6
#
_cell.length_a   1.000
_cell.length_b   1.000
_cell.length_c   1.000
_cell.angle_alpha   90.00
_cell.angle_beta   90.00
_cell.angle_gamma   90.00
#
_symmetry.space_group_name_H-M   'P 1'
#
loop_
_entity.id
_entity.type
_entity.pdbx_description
1 polymer ?
#
loop_
_entity_poly.entity_id
_entity_poly.type
_entity_poly.pdbx_seq_one_letter_code
_entity_poly.pdbx_strand_id
1 'polypeptide(L)'
;HEVRLAAAAMNDDLSDSSAHLTTGVWRRGGVRDDKTEGDGATPRGILRIAALMYRPDRLAPPAPWALPIYLGDLWCDDPAHRSYNRLCRAPLKASHEQMRRADPQYDIVLITDWNWPKARPGAGSAIFMHQWRRPGAPTAGCIAMARPDIRWLARRVAPGTRLILR
;
A
#
# COMPACT_ATOMS: atom_id res chain seq x y z
N HIS A 1 -14.68 6.29 -8.23
CA HIS A 1 -13.43 7.03 -8.42
C HIS A 1 -12.33 6.06 -8.86
N GLU A 2 -11.49 6.50 -9.77
CA GLU A 2 -10.38 5.73 -10.34
C GLU A 2 -9.07 6.50 -10.12
N VAL A 3 -8.02 5.80 -9.72
CA VAL A 3 -6.67 6.36 -9.58
C VAL A 3 -5.76 5.64 -10.57
N ARG A 4 -5.16 6.39 -11.48
CA ARG A 4 -4.18 5.85 -12.44
C ARG A 4 -2.79 6.23 -12.01
N LEU A 5 -1.92 5.25 -11.86
CA LEU A 5 -0.51 5.46 -11.56
C LEU A 5 0.30 5.20 -12.85
N ALA A 6 0.86 6.26 -13.41
CA ALA A 6 1.81 6.16 -14.51
C ALA A 6 3.24 6.32 -13.99
N ALA A 7 4.20 5.62 -14.61
CA ALA A 7 5.61 5.85 -14.35
C ALA A 7 6.01 7.19 -14.98
N ALA A 8 6.49 8.10 -14.14
CA ALA A 8 7.17 9.36 -14.38
C ALA A 8 6.85 10.17 -15.68
N ALA A 9 6.13 11.28 -15.53
CA ALA A 9 6.41 12.58 -16.14
C ALA A 9 5.63 13.67 -15.38
N MET A 10 6.30 14.73 -15.02
CA MET A 10 5.67 15.92 -14.39
C MET A 10 4.95 16.72 -15.47
N ASN A 11 3.66 16.96 -15.32
CA ASN A 11 2.96 18.11 -15.90
C ASN A 11 1.77 18.47 -15.02
N ASP A 12 1.74 19.72 -14.59
CA ASP A 12 0.62 20.38 -13.92
C ASP A 12 -0.50 20.63 -14.92
N ASP A 13 -1.56 19.84 -14.85
CA ASP A 13 -2.90 20.31 -15.24
C ASP A 13 -3.97 19.36 -14.65
N LEU A 14 -4.72 19.86 -13.68
CA LEU A 14 -5.76 19.11 -12.96
C LEU A 14 -7.14 19.64 -13.30
N SER A 15 -7.62 19.38 -14.51
CA SER A 15 -9.00 19.74 -14.91
C SER A 15 -9.93 18.56 -15.15
N ASP A 16 -9.53 17.32 -14.85
CA ASP A 16 -10.41 16.16 -15.02
C ASP A 16 -10.48 15.29 -13.78
N SER A 17 -11.66 14.72 -13.49
CA SER A 17 -12.00 13.93 -12.30
C SER A 17 -11.28 12.57 -12.18
N SER A 18 -10.31 12.30 -13.02
CA SER A 18 -9.35 11.20 -12.92
C SER A 18 -7.99 11.74 -12.45
N ALA A 19 -7.71 11.66 -11.15
CA ALA A 19 -6.43 12.07 -10.62
C ALA A 19 -5.30 11.19 -11.19
N HIS A 20 -4.48 11.77 -12.06
CA HIS A 20 -3.22 11.18 -12.51
C HIS A 20 -2.14 11.53 -11.48
N LEU A 21 -1.83 10.62 -10.58
CA LEU A 21 -0.71 10.78 -9.68
C LEU A 21 0.56 10.35 -10.42
N THR A 22 1.33 11.32 -10.83
CA THR A 22 2.68 11.10 -11.37
C THR A 22 3.64 10.90 -10.20
N THR A 23 3.63 9.71 -9.63
CA THR A 23 4.56 9.35 -8.55
C THR A 23 5.62 8.43 -9.10
N GLY A 24 6.87 8.75 -8.87
CA GLY A 24 7.98 7.84 -9.13
C GLY A 24 7.86 6.60 -8.25
N VAL A 25 7.15 5.59 -8.72
CA VAL A 25 7.00 4.33 -8.00
C VAL A 25 8.21 3.46 -8.31
N TRP A 26 9.12 3.37 -7.35
CA TRP A 26 10.34 2.58 -7.48
C TRP A 26 10.14 1.19 -6.84
N ARG A 27 10.30 0.14 -7.65
CA ARG A 27 10.08 -1.26 -7.26
C ARG A 27 11.30 -2.09 -7.65
N ARG A 28 11.68 -3.00 -6.76
CA ARG A 28 12.81 -3.90 -7.02
C ARG A 28 12.54 -4.84 -8.20
N GLY A 29 11.32 -5.40 -8.28
CA GLY A 29 10.87 -6.36 -9.31
C GLY A 29 10.00 -5.78 -10.43
N GLY A 30 9.77 -4.43 -10.47
CA GLY A 30 8.89 -3.81 -11.46
C GLY A 30 7.41 -4.14 -11.27
N VAL A 31 6.64 -4.09 -12.37
CA VAL A 31 5.24 -4.53 -12.43
C VAL A 31 5.17 -5.85 -13.18
N ARG A 32 4.46 -6.85 -12.63
CA ARG A 32 4.40 -8.20 -13.20
C ARG A 32 2.98 -8.73 -13.24
N ASP A 33 2.70 -9.56 -14.25
CA ASP A 33 1.44 -10.30 -14.38
C ASP A 33 1.45 -11.57 -13.53
N ASP A 34 2.64 -12.15 -13.33
CA ASP A 34 2.91 -13.40 -12.63
C ASP A 34 3.46 -13.17 -11.20
N LYS A 35 2.83 -12.26 -10.45
CA LYS A 35 3.24 -11.91 -9.08
C LYS A 35 3.29 -13.12 -8.16
N THR A 36 4.43 -13.29 -7.48
CA THR A 36 4.66 -14.30 -6.44
C THR A 36 5.19 -13.70 -5.15
N GLU A 37 5.10 -14.45 -4.05
CA GLU A 37 5.65 -14.00 -2.77
C GLU A 37 7.17 -13.82 -2.86
N GLY A 38 7.69 -12.72 -2.30
CA GLY A 38 9.11 -12.44 -2.23
C GLY A 38 9.78 -11.97 -3.53
N ASP A 39 9.06 -11.84 -4.66
CA ASP A 39 9.64 -11.42 -5.96
C ASP A 39 9.98 -9.91 -6.02
N GLY A 40 9.60 -9.14 -5.03
CA GLY A 40 9.83 -7.69 -4.97
C GLY A 40 9.03 -6.88 -6.01
N ALA A 41 8.12 -7.50 -6.74
CA ALA A 41 7.31 -6.89 -7.78
C ALA A 41 5.95 -6.40 -7.27
N THR A 42 5.38 -5.42 -7.97
CA THR A 42 3.98 -5.03 -7.81
C THR A 42 3.13 -5.75 -8.86
N PRO A 43 1.96 -6.28 -8.50
CA PRO A 43 1.09 -6.92 -9.49
C PRO A 43 0.57 -5.92 -10.51
N ARG A 44 0.51 -6.32 -11.78
CA ARG A 44 -0.15 -5.58 -12.84
C ARG A 44 -1.66 -5.77 -12.74
N GLY A 45 -2.43 -4.76 -13.12
CA GLY A 45 -3.88 -4.87 -13.25
C GLY A 45 -4.65 -3.83 -12.47
N ILE A 46 -5.89 -4.16 -12.14
CA ILE A 46 -6.79 -3.29 -11.38
C ILE A 46 -6.92 -3.85 -9.97
N LEU A 47 -6.40 -3.11 -9.01
CA LEU A 47 -6.63 -3.36 -7.59
C LEU A 47 -7.70 -2.41 -7.06
N ARG A 48 -8.18 -2.67 -5.84
CA ARG A 48 -9.08 -1.79 -5.10
C ARG A 48 -8.47 -1.44 -3.77
N ILE A 49 -8.76 -0.24 -3.28
CA ILE A 49 -8.43 0.13 -1.91
C ILE A 49 -9.39 -0.60 -0.98
N ALA A 50 -8.85 -1.47 -0.13
CA ALA A 50 -9.60 -2.28 0.83
C ALA A 50 -9.71 -1.60 2.20
N ALA A 51 -8.62 -0.96 2.65
CA ALA A 51 -8.58 -0.23 3.93
C ALA A 51 -7.60 0.94 3.87
N LEU A 52 -7.79 1.88 4.78
CA LEU A 52 -6.89 2.99 5.06
C LEU A 52 -6.50 2.92 6.53
N MET A 53 -5.19 2.87 6.80
CA MET A 53 -4.67 2.88 8.16
C MET A 53 -3.76 4.10 8.38
N TYR A 54 -3.68 4.58 9.62
CA TYR A 54 -2.88 5.76 9.95
C TYR A 54 -2.28 5.68 11.36
N ARG A 55 -1.23 6.46 11.61
CA ARG A 55 -0.56 6.60 12.92
C ARG A 55 -1.25 7.70 13.74
N PRO A 56 -2.10 7.34 14.72
CA PRO A 56 -2.86 8.33 15.50
C PRO A 56 -1.99 9.21 16.43
N ASP A 57 -0.79 8.76 16.75
CA ASP A 57 0.20 9.53 17.52
C ASP A 57 0.97 10.56 16.68
N ARG A 58 0.80 10.57 15.35
CA ARG A 58 1.53 11.45 14.42
C ARG A 58 0.63 12.36 13.57
N LEU A 59 -0.62 11.94 13.35
CA LEU A 59 -1.56 12.70 12.52
C LEU A 59 -3.02 12.42 12.91
N ALA A 60 -3.88 13.37 12.62
CA ALA A 60 -5.32 13.16 12.70
C ALA A 60 -5.80 12.18 11.61
N PRO A 61 -6.95 11.51 11.79
CA PRO A 61 -7.52 10.63 10.78
C PRO A 61 -7.64 11.33 9.43
N PRO A 62 -7.03 10.79 8.35
CA PRO A 62 -7.11 11.42 7.02
C PRO A 62 -8.49 11.33 6.40
N ALA A 63 -9.32 10.38 6.84
CA ALA A 63 -10.71 10.19 6.43
C ALA A 63 -11.51 9.53 7.55
N PRO A 64 -12.88 9.67 7.58
CA PRO A 64 -13.72 9.09 8.65
C PRO A 64 -13.64 7.56 8.76
N TRP A 65 -13.28 6.87 7.67
CA TRP A 65 -13.15 5.41 7.62
C TRP A 65 -11.73 4.91 7.89
N ALA A 66 -10.79 5.82 8.19
CA ALA A 66 -9.40 5.46 8.48
C ALA A 66 -9.28 4.75 9.84
N LEU A 67 -8.54 3.66 9.86
CA LEU A 67 -8.31 2.82 11.03
C LEU A 67 -6.97 3.18 11.68
N PRO A 68 -6.92 3.37 13.00
CA PRO A 68 -5.66 3.66 13.69
C PRO A 68 -4.73 2.44 13.72
N ILE A 69 -3.43 2.69 13.56
CA ILE A 69 -2.38 1.69 13.76
C ILE A 69 -1.96 1.74 15.23
N TYR A 70 -2.13 0.63 15.93
CA TYR A 70 -1.76 0.48 17.33
C TYR A 70 -0.41 -0.21 17.52
N LEU A 71 0.12 -0.09 18.72
CA LEU A 71 1.29 -0.88 19.12
C LEU A 71 0.94 -2.38 19.08
N GLY A 72 1.82 -3.16 18.46
CA GLY A 72 1.62 -4.59 18.26
C GLY A 72 0.78 -4.97 17.04
N ASP A 73 0.36 -4.01 16.20
CA ASP A 73 -0.23 -4.32 14.91
C ASP A 73 0.84 -4.83 13.95
N LEU A 74 0.58 -6.00 13.39
CA LEU A 74 1.44 -6.73 12.46
C LEU A 74 0.64 -7.12 11.21
N TRP A 75 1.32 -7.25 10.09
CA TRP A 75 0.73 -7.87 8.89
C TRP A 75 1.48 -9.16 8.59
N CYS A 76 0.82 -10.30 8.67
CA CYS A 76 1.45 -11.60 8.44
C CYS A 76 1.70 -11.78 6.93
N ASP A 77 2.96 -11.99 6.57
CA ASP A 77 3.43 -12.24 5.21
C ASP A 77 4.02 -13.66 5.02
N ASP A 78 3.86 -14.52 6.03
CA ASP A 78 4.27 -15.92 5.97
C ASP A 78 3.22 -16.77 5.25
N PRO A 79 3.52 -17.29 4.04
CA PRO A 79 2.56 -18.07 3.26
C PRO A 79 2.15 -19.41 3.91
N ALA A 80 2.92 -19.91 4.89
CA ALA A 80 2.58 -21.13 5.64
C ALA A 80 1.66 -20.85 6.85
N HIS A 81 1.46 -19.59 7.24
CA HIS A 81 0.66 -19.24 8.40
C HIS A 81 -0.82 -19.02 8.05
N ARG A 82 -1.74 -19.47 8.91
CA ARG A 82 -3.20 -19.33 8.74
C ARG A 82 -3.67 -17.87 8.56
N SER A 83 -2.91 -16.91 9.07
CA SER A 83 -3.19 -15.47 8.96
C SER A 83 -2.44 -14.81 7.80
N TYR A 84 -1.93 -15.60 6.84
CA TYR A 84 -1.24 -15.05 5.69
C TYR A 84 -2.03 -13.93 5.00
N ASN A 85 -1.34 -12.84 4.69
CA ASN A 85 -1.85 -11.63 4.10
C ASN A 85 -3.01 -10.98 4.89
N ARG A 86 -2.88 -10.94 6.22
CA ARG A 86 -3.87 -10.34 7.14
C ARG A 86 -3.22 -9.55 8.26
N LEU A 87 -3.98 -8.57 8.75
CA LEU A 87 -3.65 -7.87 9.99
C LEU A 87 -3.74 -8.84 11.17
N CYS A 88 -2.72 -8.82 12.01
CA CYS A 88 -2.58 -9.64 13.23
C CYS A 88 -2.12 -8.79 14.41
N ARG A 89 -2.07 -9.41 15.56
CA ARG A 89 -1.54 -8.82 16.79
C ARG A 89 -0.29 -9.57 17.27
N ALA A 90 0.66 -8.83 17.81
CA ALA A 90 1.79 -9.41 18.54
C ALA A 90 1.30 -10.13 19.80
N PRO A 91 1.99 -11.23 20.23
CA PRO A 91 3.17 -11.80 19.60
C PRO A 91 2.85 -12.69 18.41
N LEU A 92 3.65 -12.61 17.34
CA LEU A 92 3.58 -13.50 16.20
C LEU A 92 4.99 -13.99 15.86
N LYS A 93 5.19 -15.32 15.81
CA LYS A 93 6.49 -15.92 15.47
C LYS A 93 6.71 -16.07 13.97
N ALA A 94 5.60 -16.09 13.18
CA ALA A 94 5.66 -16.13 11.73
C ALA A 94 6.23 -14.83 11.14
N SER A 95 6.70 -14.87 9.90
CA SER A 95 7.16 -13.67 9.17
C SER A 95 6.04 -12.62 9.09
N HIS A 96 6.40 -11.37 9.28
CA HIS A 96 5.44 -10.28 9.32
C HIS A 96 6.05 -8.90 9.10
N GLU A 97 5.23 -7.97 8.62
CA GLU A 97 5.52 -6.53 8.60
C GLU A 97 5.07 -5.87 9.91
N GLN A 98 5.93 -5.01 10.47
CA GLN A 98 5.57 -4.13 11.58
C GLN A 98 4.72 -2.98 11.05
N MET A 99 3.44 -2.90 11.42
CA MET A 99 2.59 -1.79 10.98
C MET A 99 2.94 -0.50 11.71
N ARG A 100 3.28 -0.56 13.00
CA ARG A 100 3.74 0.58 13.76
C ARG A 100 5.27 0.71 13.70
N ARG A 101 5.76 1.39 12.68
CA ARG A 101 7.19 1.59 12.42
C ARG A 101 7.75 2.80 13.17
N ALA A 102 9.07 2.80 13.43
CA ALA A 102 9.79 3.95 13.96
C ALA A 102 9.95 5.05 12.91
N ASP A 103 10.16 4.67 11.64
CA ASP A 103 10.21 5.58 10.50
C ASP A 103 8.79 6.02 10.05
N PRO A 104 8.67 7.08 9.22
CA PRO A 104 7.37 7.61 8.79
C PRO A 104 6.73 6.85 7.61
N GLN A 105 7.33 5.76 7.14
CA GLN A 105 6.85 5.09 5.92
C GLN A 105 5.39 4.64 6.05
N TYR A 106 4.98 4.16 7.25
CA TYR A 106 3.62 3.69 7.54
C TYR A 106 2.83 4.69 8.40
N ASP A 107 3.13 5.99 8.32
CA ASP A 107 2.26 7.01 8.93
C ASP A 107 0.86 6.99 8.30
N ILE A 108 0.78 6.70 7.01
CA ILE A 108 -0.44 6.40 6.25
C ILE A 108 -0.18 5.17 5.39
N VAL A 109 -1.09 4.20 5.44
CA VAL A 109 -1.04 2.97 4.65
C VAL A 109 -2.40 2.73 4.00
N LEU A 110 -2.44 2.66 2.68
CA LEU A 110 -3.60 2.19 1.94
C LEU A 110 -3.39 0.71 1.61
N ILE A 111 -4.27 -0.13 2.11
CA ILE A 111 -4.26 -1.58 1.88
C ILE A 111 -4.99 -1.85 0.57
N THR A 112 -4.39 -2.61 -0.32
CA THR A 112 -5.05 -3.06 -1.56
C THR A 112 -5.71 -4.42 -1.37
N ASP A 113 -6.62 -4.75 -2.27
CA ASP A 113 -7.31 -6.05 -2.28
C ASP A 113 -6.49 -7.16 -2.98
N TRP A 114 -5.20 -6.92 -3.25
CA TRP A 114 -4.36 -7.97 -3.81
C TRP A 114 -4.30 -9.18 -2.88
N ASN A 115 -4.66 -10.34 -3.44
CA ASN A 115 -4.66 -11.61 -2.69
C ASN A 115 -5.41 -11.53 -1.34
N TRP A 116 -6.49 -10.77 -1.29
CA TRP A 116 -7.29 -10.53 -0.08
C TRP A 116 -8.79 -10.41 -0.48
N PRO A 117 -9.77 -10.83 0.33
CA PRO A 117 -9.63 -11.39 1.69
C PRO A 117 -9.32 -12.90 1.76
N LYS A 118 -9.42 -13.63 0.65
CA LYS A 118 -9.14 -15.07 0.57
C LYS A 118 -7.74 -15.30 0.01
N ALA A 119 -6.73 -15.13 0.88
CA ALA A 119 -5.34 -15.24 0.49
C ALA A 119 -4.98 -16.65 0.01
N ARG A 120 -4.35 -16.73 -1.16
CA ARG A 120 -3.71 -17.94 -1.70
C ARG A 120 -2.22 -17.91 -1.31
N PRO A 121 -1.70 -18.93 -0.63
CA PRO A 121 -0.28 -19.02 -0.29
C PRO A 121 0.61 -18.83 -1.53
N GLY A 122 1.66 -18.03 -1.39
CA GLY A 122 2.64 -17.79 -2.45
C GLY A 122 2.22 -16.78 -3.54
N ALA A 123 0.98 -16.27 -3.54
CA ALA A 123 0.53 -15.30 -4.55
C ALA A 123 0.92 -13.84 -4.24
N GLY A 124 1.71 -13.62 -3.21
CA GLY A 124 2.13 -12.29 -2.75
C GLY A 124 1.24 -11.74 -1.65
N SER A 125 1.83 -10.96 -0.76
CA SER A 125 1.18 -10.33 0.39
C SER A 125 1.60 -8.88 0.55
N ALA A 126 0.93 -8.14 1.45
CA ALA A 126 1.32 -6.80 1.87
C ALA A 126 1.53 -5.81 0.70
N ILE A 127 0.70 -5.86 -0.34
CA ILE A 127 0.75 -4.89 -1.44
C ILE A 127 0.02 -3.63 -0.99
N PHE A 128 0.78 -2.71 -0.40
CA PHE A 128 0.31 -1.47 0.17
C PHE A 128 0.71 -0.26 -0.67
N MET A 129 0.01 0.86 -0.43
CA MET A 129 0.49 2.18 -0.83
C MET A 129 0.91 2.93 0.43
N HIS A 130 2.11 3.51 0.42
CA HIS A 130 2.66 4.21 1.58
C HIS A 130 3.67 5.29 1.18
N GLN A 131 4.16 6.06 2.15
CA GLN A 131 5.21 7.04 1.92
C GLN A 131 6.54 6.33 1.61
N TRP A 132 7.30 6.80 0.62
CA TRP A 132 8.65 6.31 0.38
C TRP A 132 9.64 6.72 1.48
N ARG A 133 10.71 5.97 1.63
CA ARG A 133 11.83 6.34 2.50
C ARG A 133 12.55 7.59 1.97
N ARG A 134 12.77 7.64 0.66
CA ARG A 134 13.32 8.74 -0.14
C ARG A 134 12.96 8.51 -1.61
N PRO A 135 13.02 9.55 -2.45
CA PRO A 135 12.85 9.36 -3.91
C PRO A 135 13.81 8.31 -4.43
N GLY A 136 13.32 7.41 -5.29
CA GLY A 136 14.12 6.33 -5.88
C GLY A 136 14.40 5.12 -4.99
N ALA A 137 14.01 5.14 -3.69
CA ALA A 137 14.20 3.96 -2.84
C ALA A 137 13.26 2.82 -3.27
N PRO A 138 13.80 1.62 -3.54
CA PRO A 138 12.98 0.48 -3.96
C PRO A 138 12.14 -0.08 -2.80
N THR A 139 11.00 -0.67 -3.15
CA THR A 139 10.14 -1.44 -2.25
C THR A 139 10.21 -2.94 -2.59
N ALA A 140 9.67 -3.77 -1.71
CA ALA A 140 9.48 -5.20 -1.95
C ALA A 140 8.14 -5.54 -2.64
N GLY A 141 7.58 -4.59 -3.43
CA GLY A 141 6.33 -4.75 -4.15
C GLY A 141 5.26 -3.74 -3.77
N CYS A 142 5.42 -3.00 -2.68
CA CYS A 142 4.55 -1.88 -2.30
C CYS A 142 4.67 -0.71 -3.28
N ILE A 143 3.64 0.12 -3.28
CA ILE A 143 3.55 1.35 -4.09
C ILE A 143 3.93 2.52 -3.18
N ALA A 144 5.16 3.02 -3.33
CA ALA A 144 5.66 4.11 -2.50
C ALA A 144 5.59 5.44 -3.24
N MET A 145 5.23 6.51 -2.54
CA MET A 145 5.07 7.85 -3.09
C MET A 145 5.51 8.94 -2.10
N ALA A 146 5.58 10.18 -2.55
CA ALA A 146 5.91 11.30 -1.70
C ALA A 146 4.88 11.49 -0.58
N ARG A 147 5.32 12.05 0.55
CA ARG A 147 4.45 12.31 1.71
C ARG A 147 3.26 13.21 1.38
N PRO A 148 3.38 14.29 0.60
CA PRO A 148 2.23 15.08 0.19
C PRO A 148 1.22 14.28 -0.61
N ASP A 149 1.69 13.41 -1.51
CA ASP A 149 0.85 12.64 -2.43
C ASP A 149 0.03 11.59 -1.70
N ILE A 150 0.66 10.81 -0.79
CA ILE A 150 -0.08 9.83 0.00
C ILE A 150 -1.11 10.49 0.92
N ARG A 151 -0.81 11.68 1.47
CA ARG A 151 -1.74 12.46 2.28
C ARG A 151 -2.91 13.00 1.45
N TRP A 152 -2.62 13.48 0.25
CA TRP A 152 -3.64 13.96 -0.69
C TRP A 152 -4.57 12.82 -1.09
N LEU A 153 -4.00 11.68 -1.45
CA LEU A 153 -4.73 10.48 -1.86
C LEU A 153 -5.62 9.95 -0.73
N ALA A 154 -5.08 9.80 0.48
CA ALA A 154 -5.80 9.28 1.63
C ALA A 154 -7.06 10.06 2.00
N ARG A 155 -7.11 11.36 1.67
CA ARG A 155 -8.28 12.23 1.91
C ARG A 155 -9.35 12.11 0.84
N ARG A 156 -9.06 11.50 -0.31
CA ARG A 156 -9.93 11.48 -1.50
C ARG A 156 -10.43 10.11 -1.90
N VAL A 157 -9.71 9.07 -1.54
CA VAL A 157 -10.15 7.70 -1.83
C VAL A 157 -11.19 7.22 -0.83
N ALA A 158 -11.97 6.24 -1.27
CA ALA A 158 -12.93 5.51 -0.45
C ALA A 158 -12.69 4.00 -0.60
N PRO A 159 -13.23 3.16 0.29
CA PRO A 159 -13.21 1.71 0.08
C PRO A 159 -13.75 1.35 -1.31
N GLY A 160 -13.04 0.46 -2.02
CA GLY A 160 -13.37 0.07 -3.38
C GLY A 160 -12.87 0.99 -4.49
N THR A 161 -12.23 2.13 -4.18
CA THR A 161 -11.57 2.97 -5.20
C THR A 161 -10.61 2.13 -6.02
N ARG A 162 -10.73 2.20 -7.36
CA ARG A 162 -9.90 1.43 -8.29
C ARG A 162 -8.51 2.04 -8.44
N LEU A 163 -7.51 1.20 -8.35
CA LEU A 163 -6.10 1.51 -8.58
C LEU A 163 -5.65 0.76 -9.83
N ILE A 164 -5.24 1.47 -10.88
CA ILE A 164 -4.78 0.87 -12.13
C ILE A 164 -3.25 0.86 -12.15
N LEU A 165 -2.68 -0.33 -12.25
CA LEU A 165 -1.24 -0.59 -12.34
C LEU A 165 -0.89 -1.13 -13.73
N ARG A 166 -0.01 -0.43 -14.44
CA ARG A 166 0.39 -0.75 -15.81
C ARG A 166 1.87 -1.04 -15.90
#